data_78c7296e8aeb9be5fe56a1cf4db3d301
#
_entry.id   78c7296e8aeb9be5fe56a1cf4db3d301
#
_cell.length_a   1.000
_cell.length_b   1.000
_cell.length_c   1.000
_cell.angle_alpha   90.00
_cell.angle_beta   90.00
_cell.angle_gamma   90.00
#
_symmetry.space_group_name_H-M   'P 1'
#
loop_
_entity.id
_entity.type
_entity.pdbx_description
1 polymer ?
#
loop_
_entity_poly.entity_id
_entity_poly.type
_entity_poly.pdbx_seq_one_letter_code
_entity_poly.pdbx_strand_id
1 'polypeptide(L)'
;MMPLYGYAKEQEPIVFEGEERLIALEEIDEQAGLYELLREENLQVGQSQETQVQSINSEQDVVQTQVTEQPIVQDNGFIPHTLMQEVDLNLLSDYETLVKNYYTIDASTAAGNDQLSIDKLLDKKMTVSKEGEEPKILIYHTHSQEAFADSVPGDKSTTIVGVGERLTQILTDTYGYQVLHHTGEYDVKVRDDAYAQSLPEIEKLLAENPSIEVVIDLHRDQMPEGTKLLMDLDGRPTARFMFFNGMSRTRKTGNISYLYNENLQDNLRFSFQMQLTAAKYYPGLTRKIYLKSYRYNMHFMPKSLLIEAG
;
A
#
# COMPACT_ATOMS: atom_id res chain seq x y z
N MET A 1 16.76 -17.88 -17.38
CA MET A 1 17.31 -18.32 -16.08
C MET A 1 18.50 -17.43 -15.77
N MET A 2 18.29 -16.29 -15.12
CA MET A 2 19.37 -15.42 -14.65
C MET A 2 19.50 -15.63 -13.14
N PRO A 3 20.70 -15.87 -12.63
CA PRO A 3 20.90 -16.07 -11.19
C PRO A 3 20.86 -14.73 -10.47
N LEU A 4 20.00 -14.61 -9.48
CA LEU A 4 19.85 -13.49 -8.54
C LEU A 4 20.96 -13.44 -7.46
N TYR A 5 22.13 -14.03 -7.72
CA TYR A 5 23.30 -14.00 -6.85
C TYR A 5 24.53 -13.50 -7.61
N GLY A 6 24.67 -12.18 -7.67
CA GLY A 6 25.80 -11.57 -8.37
C GLY A 6 26.18 -10.16 -7.94
N TYR A 7 25.63 -9.64 -6.85
CA TYR A 7 26.01 -8.31 -6.32
C TYR A 7 26.72 -8.40 -4.96
N ALA A 8 27.71 -9.27 -4.88
CA ALA A 8 28.67 -9.26 -3.81
C ALA A 8 30.07 -9.40 -4.43
N LYS A 9 30.54 -8.36 -5.16
CA LYS A 9 31.96 -8.20 -5.45
C LYS A 9 32.34 -6.74 -5.48
N GLU A 10 33.11 -6.36 -4.45
CA GLU A 10 34.12 -5.32 -4.47
C GLU A 10 33.65 -3.90 -4.80
N GLN A 11 32.84 -3.35 -3.89
CA GLN A 11 32.98 -1.94 -3.56
C GLN A 11 33.66 -1.85 -2.21
N GLU A 12 34.69 -1.03 -2.10
CA GLU A 12 35.30 -0.72 -0.80
C GLU A 12 34.19 -0.22 0.13
N PRO A 13 34.18 -0.66 1.41
CA PRO A 13 33.13 -0.27 2.31
C PRO A 13 33.14 1.25 2.46
N ILE A 14 32.07 1.91 2.04
CA ILE A 14 31.80 3.29 2.43
C ILE A 14 31.67 3.23 3.95
N VAL A 15 32.63 3.79 4.65
CA VAL A 15 32.61 3.85 6.11
C VAL A 15 31.61 4.93 6.51
N PHE A 16 30.37 4.53 6.73
CA PHE A 16 29.39 5.39 7.40
C PHE A 16 29.74 5.43 8.89
N GLU A 17 29.90 6.62 9.45
CA GLU A 17 30.15 6.79 10.87
C GLU A 17 28.85 6.62 11.68
N GLY A 18 28.82 5.60 12.54
CA GLY A 18 27.94 5.48 13.71
C GLY A 18 26.46 5.24 13.44
N GLU A 19 25.69 6.29 13.21
CA GLU A 19 24.22 6.21 13.11
C GLU A 19 23.72 5.64 11.79
N GLU A 20 24.38 5.93 10.66
CA GLU A 20 23.98 5.44 9.33
C GLU A 20 24.19 3.94 9.15
N ARG A 21 25.18 3.37 9.83
CA ARG A 21 25.43 1.91 9.84
C ARG A 21 24.39 1.13 10.63
N LEU A 22 23.84 1.75 11.68
CA LEU A 22 22.73 1.20 12.44
C LEU A 22 21.44 1.18 11.62
N ILE A 23 21.19 2.23 10.84
CA ILE A 23 20.02 2.35 9.96
C ILE A 23 20.03 1.25 8.88
N ALA A 24 21.16 1.02 8.21
CA ALA A 24 21.27 0.00 7.17
C ALA A 24 21.14 -1.44 7.71
N LEU A 25 21.61 -1.71 8.94
CA LEU A 25 21.45 -3.01 9.59
C LEU A 25 20.02 -3.23 10.09
N GLU A 26 19.34 -2.17 10.54
CA GLU A 26 17.93 -2.23 10.94
C GLU A 26 17.02 -2.50 9.73
N GLU A 27 17.29 -1.94 8.55
CA GLU A 27 16.51 -2.20 7.32
C GLU A 27 16.60 -3.67 6.85
N ILE A 28 17.75 -4.32 7.00
CA ILE A 28 17.92 -5.75 6.63
C ILE A 28 17.13 -6.66 7.59
N ASP A 29 17.13 -6.34 8.87
CA ASP A 29 16.40 -7.12 9.90
C ASP A 29 14.88 -6.85 9.80
N GLU A 30 14.48 -5.65 9.38
CA GLU A 30 13.09 -5.27 9.14
C GLU A 30 12.44 -6.02 7.99
N GLN A 31 13.16 -6.25 6.88
CA GLN A 31 12.63 -7.04 5.76
C GLN A 31 12.35 -8.49 6.17
N ALA A 32 13.22 -9.09 6.97
CA ALA A 32 13.02 -10.45 7.48
C ALA A 32 11.76 -10.56 8.37
N GLY A 33 11.56 -9.57 9.27
CA GLY A 33 10.36 -9.49 10.11
C GLY A 33 9.06 -9.29 9.32
N LEU A 34 9.10 -8.50 8.25
CA LEU A 34 7.97 -8.30 7.36
C LEU A 34 7.57 -9.60 6.67
N TYR A 35 8.52 -10.39 6.18
CA TYR A 35 8.25 -11.68 5.53
C TYR A 35 7.58 -12.69 6.48
N GLU A 36 7.97 -12.74 7.75
CA GLU A 36 7.33 -13.61 8.73
C GLU A 36 5.88 -13.19 9.01
N LEU A 37 5.63 -11.90 9.21
CA LEU A 37 4.27 -11.38 9.44
C LEU A 37 3.34 -11.63 8.24
N LEU A 38 3.82 -11.42 7.02
CA LEU A 38 3.07 -11.70 5.80
C LEU A 38 2.75 -13.19 5.64
N ARG A 39 3.68 -14.05 6.02
CA ARG A 39 3.47 -15.50 6.02
C ARG A 39 2.40 -15.93 7.02
N GLU A 40 2.40 -15.37 8.22
CA GLU A 40 1.39 -15.65 9.24
C GLU A 40 -0.01 -15.14 8.81
N GLU A 41 -0.08 -13.95 8.23
CA GLU A 41 -1.34 -13.39 7.72
C GLU A 41 -1.93 -14.25 6.60
N ASN A 42 -1.11 -14.73 5.67
CA ASN A 42 -1.55 -15.63 4.60
C ASN A 42 -2.00 -17.00 5.12
N LEU A 43 -1.34 -17.54 6.15
CA LEU A 43 -1.75 -18.81 6.78
C LEU A 43 -3.12 -18.67 7.47
N GLN A 44 -3.43 -17.53 8.11
CA GLN A 44 -4.72 -17.27 8.74
C GLN A 44 -5.86 -17.13 7.72
N VAL A 45 -5.58 -16.50 6.56
CA VAL A 45 -6.55 -16.37 5.46
C VAL A 45 -6.83 -17.73 4.81
N GLY A 46 -5.80 -18.54 4.59
CA GLY A 46 -5.95 -19.91 4.08
C GLY A 46 -6.83 -20.78 4.96
N GLN A 47 -6.62 -20.75 6.27
CA GLN A 47 -7.45 -21.51 7.23
C GLN A 47 -8.90 -21.05 7.29
N SER A 48 -9.18 -19.77 7.06
CA SER A 48 -10.54 -19.23 7.03
C SER A 48 -11.30 -19.65 5.77
N GLN A 49 -10.62 -19.89 4.67
CA GLN A 49 -11.20 -20.38 3.42
C GLN A 49 -11.42 -21.89 3.42
N GLU A 50 -10.51 -22.68 4.02
CA GLU A 50 -10.69 -24.13 4.13
C GLU A 50 -11.94 -24.53 4.93
N THR A 51 -12.38 -23.72 5.86
CA THR A 51 -13.58 -24.00 6.66
C THR A 51 -14.88 -23.81 5.86
N GLN A 52 -14.86 -23.10 4.74
CA GLN A 52 -16.03 -22.92 3.86
C GLN A 52 -16.09 -23.89 2.66
N VAL A 53 -15.03 -24.60 2.34
CA VAL A 53 -14.93 -25.47 1.14
C VAL A 53 -15.23 -26.95 1.42
N GLN A 54 -15.53 -27.35 2.65
CA GLN A 54 -15.80 -28.79 2.98
C GLN A 54 -17.20 -29.31 2.58
N SER A 55 -17.95 -28.65 1.73
CA SER A 55 -19.28 -29.14 1.32
C SER A 55 -19.52 -29.34 -0.18
N ILE A 56 -18.50 -29.38 -1.05
CA ILE A 56 -18.69 -29.77 -2.46
C ILE A 56 -17.53 -30.64 -2.92
N ASN A 57 -17.68 -31.95 -2.77
CA ASN A 57 -16.87 -32.95 -3.50
C ASN A 57 -17.76 -33.62 -4.57
N SER A 58 -17.39 -33.47 -5.84
CA SER A 58 -17.49 -34.53 -6.83
C SER A 58 -16.72 -34.22 -8.12
N GLU A 59 -15.66 -34.94 -8.32
CA GLU A 59 -15.14 -35.57 -9.54
C GLU A 59 -14.96 -34.84 -10.88
N GLN A 60 -13.69 -34.89 -11.33
CA GLN A 60 -13.19 -35.07 -12.72
C GLN A 60 -13.25 -33.89 -13.69
N ASP A 61 -12.09 -33.33 -14.11
CA ASP A 61 -11.34 -33.71 -15.33
C ASP A 61 -10.08 -32.87 -15.49
N VAL A 62 -8.96 -33.55 -15.78
CA VAL A 62 -7.70 -32.91 -16.16
C VAL A 62 -7.79 -32.46 -17.61
N VAL A 63 -7.88 -31.14 -17.84
CA VAL A 63 -7.73 -30.56 -19.17
C VAL A 63 -6.44 -29.76 -19.21
N GLN A 64 -5.49 -30.26 -20.02
CA GLN A 64 -4.31 -29.48 -20.44
C GLN A 64 -4.79 -28.24 -21.20
N THR A 65 -4.60 -27.06 -20.63
CA THR A 65 -4.91 -25.81 -21.32
C THR A 65 -3.63 -25.23 -21.91
N GLN A 66 -3.56 -25.17 -23.22
CA GLN A 66 -2.59 -24.42 -23.99
C GLN A 66 -2.70 -22.93 -23.58
N VAL A 67 -1.53 -22.29 -23.42
CA VAL A 67 -1.43 -20.84 -23.20
C VAL A 67 -1.87 -20.15 -24.49
N THR A 68 -3.11 -19.72 -24.53
CA THR A 68 -3.61 -18.76 -25.51
C THR A 68 -3.39 -17.36 -24.99
N GLU A 69 -2.79 -16.50 -25.79
CA GLU A 69 -2.71 -15.05 -25.58
C GLU A 69 -4.07 -14.53 -25.12
N GLN A 70 -4.14 -14.02 -23.90
CA GLN A 70 -5.37 -13.43 -23.41
C GLN A 70 -5.56 -12.03 -24.00
N PRO A 71 -6.73 -11.73 -24.55
CA PRO A 71 -7.03 -10.40 -25.07
C PRO A 71 -7.06 -9.39 -23.92
N ILE A 72 -6.60 -8.19 -24.21
CA ILE A 72 -6.79 -6.99 -23.39
C ILE A 72 -8.22 -7.01 -22.84
N VAL A 73 -8.36 -7.13 -21.53
CA VAL A 73 -9.65 -7.16 -20.86
C VAL A 73 -10.31 -5.81 -21.11
N GLN A 74 -11.27 -5.78 -22.04
CA GLN A 74 -12.21 -4.66 -22.11
C GLN A 74 -12.90 -4.55 -20.76
N ASP A 75 -13.03 -3.33 -20.28
CA ASP A 75 -13.73 -2.98 -19.04
C ASP A 75 -15.17 -3.53 -19.11
N ASN A 76 -15.36 -4.73 -18.56
CA ASN A 76 -16.65 -5.42 -18.55
C ASN A 76 -17.55 -4.85 -17.46
N GLY A 77 -17.61 -3.49 -17.33
CA GLY A 77 -18.59 -2.84 -16.49
C GLY A 77 -18.50 -3.28 -15.02
N PHE A 78 -17.36 -2.97 -14.34
CA PHE A 78 -17.31 -3.15 -12.89
C PHE A 78 -18.44 -2.38 -12.22
N ILE A 79 -19.31 -3.09 -11.52
CA ILE A 79 -20.40 -2.49 -10.76
C ILE A 79 -19.94 -2.43 -9.28
N PRO A 80 -19.81 -1.22 -8.70
CA PRO A 80 -19.47 -1.10 -7.30
C PRO A 80 -20.42 -1.88 -6.40
N HIS A 81 -19.88 -2.60 -5.43
CA HIS A 81 -20.71 -3.33 -4.46
C HIS A 81 -21.59 -2.39 -3.65
N THR A 82 -22.78 -2.83 -3.35
CA THR A 82 -23.58 -2.28 -2.25
C THR A 82 -22.97 -2.73 -0.92
N LEU A 83 -23.48 -2.19 0.19
CA LEU A 83 -23.01 -2.57 1.52
C LEU A 83 -23.09 -4.10 1.71
N MET A 84 -21.92 -4.72 1.90
CA MET A 84 -21.78 -6.17 2.05
C MET A 84 -21.86 -6.61 3.52
N GLN A 85 -21.31 -5.79 4.43
CA GLN A 85 -21.35 -6.05 5.86
C GLN A 85 -21.32 -4.76 6.69
N GLU A 86 -21.91 -4.81 7.87
CA GLU A 86 -21.77 -3.76 8.87
C GLU A 86 -20.56 -4.03 9.76
N VAL A 87 -19.92 -2.95 10.21
CA VAL A 87 -18.83 -3.00 11.18
C VAL A 87 -19.31 -2.40 12.49
N ASP A 88 -19.27 -3.19 13.57
CA ASP A 88 -19.61 -2.71 14.89
C ASP A 88 -18.50 -1.86 15.48
N LEU A 89 -18.67 -0.54 15.43
CA LEU A 89 -17.70 0.43 15.94
C LEU A 89 -17.55 0.37 17.46
N ASN A 90 -18.55 -0.16 18.21
CA ASN A 90 -18.43 -0.29 19.66
C ASN A 90 -17.38 -1.34 20.04
N LEU A 91 -17.25 -2.41 19.25
CA LEU A 91 -16.20 -3.42 19.46
C LEU A 91 -14.81 -2.83 19.19
N LEU A 92 -14.71 -1.86 18.29
CA LEU A 92 -13.44 -1.21 17.94
C LEU A 92 -13.05 -0.10 18.91
N SER A 93 -13.88 0.21 19.92
CA SER A 93 -13.50 1.11 21.02
C SER A 93 -12.44 0.49 21.94
N ASP A 94 -12.34 -0.85 21.95
CA ASP A 94 -11.25 -1.57 22.59
C ASP A 94 -10.01 -1.54 21.68
N TYR A 95 -8.91 -0.99 22.20
CA TYR A 95 -7.65 -0.81 21.46
C TYR A 95 -7.11 -2.13 20.91
N GLU A 96 -7.09 -3.20 21.72
CA GLU A 96 -6.56 -4.50 21.30
C GLU A 96 -7.38 -5.08 20.14
N THR A 97 -8.69 -4.95 20.22
CA THR A 97 -9.62 -5.38 19.15
C THR A 97 -9.43 -4.55 17.88
N LEU A 98 -9.27 -3.23 18.00
CA LEU A 98 -9.00 -2.35 16.86
C LEU A 98 -7.69 -2.73 16.18
N VAL A 99 -6.60 -2.85 16.93
CA VAL A 99 -5.29 -3.21 16.38
C VAL A 99 -5.33 -4.59 15.77
N LYS A 100 -5.85 -5.59 16.49
CA LYS A 100 -5.95 -6.96 15.99
C LYS A 100 -6.66 -7.08 14.65
N ASN A 101 -7.68 -6.27 14.41
CA ASN A 101 -8.50 -6.40 13.20
C ASN A 101 -8.03 -5.50 12.04
N TYR A 102 -7.43 -4.34 12.34
CA TYR A 102 -7.18 -3.32 11.33
C TYR A 102 -5.72 -2.94 11.12
N TYR A 103 -4.82 -3.30 12.04
CA TYR A 103 -3.42 -2.86 11.97
C TYR A 103 -2.43 -4.01 12.09
N THR A 104 -1.34 -3.88 11.34
CA THR A 104 -0.08 -4.59 11.56
C THR A 104 0.94 -3.54 11.97
N ILE A 105 1.43 -3.62 13.21
CA ILE A 105 2.42 -2.68 13.75
C ILE A 105 3.78 -3.35 13.64
N ASP A 106 4.63 -2.83 12.75
CA ASP A 106 6.00 -3.30 12.54
C ASP A 106 6.83 -3.28 13.82
N ALA A 107 7.76 -4.22 13.94
CA ALA A 107 8.63 -4.34 15.11
C ALA A 107 9.49 -3.09 15.35
N SER A 108 9.81 -2.34 14.30
CA SER A 108 10.60 -1.11 14.36
C SER A 108 9.86 0.05 15.00
N THR A 109 8.50 0.04 15.01
CA THR A 109 7.69 1.16 15.50
C THR A 109 6.78 0.78 16.67
N ALA A 110 6.04 1.75 17.18
CA ALA A 110 4.98 1.57 18.15
C ALA A 110 3.89 2.61 17.94
N ALA A 111 2.65 2.20 18.05
CA ALA A 111 1.48 3.07 18.11
C ALA A 111 0.67 2.73 19.36
N GLY A 112 0.10 3.70 20.01
CA GLY A 112 -0.67 3.52 21.24
C GLY A 112 -2.12 3.97 21.06
N ASN A 113 -2.93 3.74 22.09
CA ASN A 113 -4.31 4.19 22.13
C ASN A 113 -4.46 5.73 22.03
N ASP A 114 -3.40 6.46 22.31
CA ASP A 114 -3.30 7.90 22.10
C ASP A 114 -3.30 8.30 20.61
N GLN A 115 -2.98 7.39 19.71
CA GLN A 115 -2.99 7.58 18.25
C GLN A 115 -4.09 6.75 17.58
N LEU A 116 -4.24 5.49 18.00
CA LEU A 116 -5.17 4.53 17.42
C LEU A 116 -6.39 4.31 18.37
N SER A 117 -7.33 5.23 18.34
CA SER A 117 -8.63 5.07 18.97
C SER A 117 -9.75 5.46 18.00
N ILE A 118 -10.89 4.79 18.09
CA ILE A 118 -12.03 5.07 17.20
C ILE A 118 -12.44 6.53 17.27
N ASP A 119 -12.43 7.12 18.45
CA ASP A 119 -12.76 8.54 18.62
C ASP A 119 -11.86 9.44 17.81
N LYS A 120 -10.53 9.20 17.81
CA LYS A 120 -9.57 9.97 17.04
C LYS A 120 -9.53 9.68 15.55
N LEU A 121 -9.86 8.45 15.17
CA LEU A 121 -9.85 8.03 13.77
C LEU A 121 -11.13 8.43 13.02
N LEU A 122 -12.21 8.74 13.76
CA LEU A 122 -13.51 9.11 13.19
C LEU A 122 -14.03 10.50 13.63
N ASP A 123 -13.26 11.28 14.41
CA ASP A 123 -13.65 12.62 14.88
C ASP A 123 -13.79 13.66 13.76
N LYS A 124 -13.13 13.41 12.61
CA LYS A 124 -13.13 14.26 11.43
C LYS A 124 -13.35 13.41 10.17
N LYS A 125 -14.31 13.81 9.33
CA LYS A 125 -14.50 13.17 8.03
C LYS A 125 -13.41 13.58 7.05
N MET A 126 -12.78 12.60 6.43
CA MET A 126 -11.69 12.80 5.46
C MET A 126 -12.23 12.79 4.03
N THR A 127 -13.20 13.66 3.75
CA THR A 127 -13.80 13.80 2.42
C THR A 127 -12.91 14.58 1.45
N VAL A 128 -13.09 14.35 0.16
CA VAL A 128 -12.39 15.03 -0.94
C VAL A 128 -13.42 15.77 -1.79
N SER A 129 -13.14 17.02 -2.12
CA SER A 129 -14.01 17.81 -2.99
C SER A 129 -13.93 17.34 -4.43
N LYS A 130 -15.05 17.43 -5.15
CA LYS A 130 -15.10 17.27 -6.62
C LYS A 130 -15.29 18.60 -7.35
N GLU A 131 -15.32 19.69 -6.59
CA GLU A 131 -15.58 21.01 -7.17
C GLU A 131 -14.35 21.58 -7.87
N GLY A 132 -14.57 22.22 -9.01
CA GLY A 132 -13.53 22.86 -9.80
C GLY A 132 -12.91 21.93 -10.84
N GLU A 133 -12.11 22.51 -11.74
CA GLU A 133 -11.42 21.82 -12.83
C GLU A 133 -9.95 21.52 -12.50
N GLU A 134 -9.47 22.02 -11.36
CA GLU A 134 -8.10 21.86 -10.93
C GLU A 134 -7.89 20.50 -10.24
N PRO A 135 -6.67 19.92 -10.32
CA PRO A 135 -6.36 18.64 -9.70
C PRO A 135 -6.69 18.60 -8.20
N LYS A 136 -7.36 17.55 -7.75
CA LYS A 136 -7.69 17.27 -6.34
C LYS A 136 -6.88 16.13 -5.77
N ILE A 137 -6.37 15.24 -6.62
CA ILE A 137 -5.62 14.06 -6.25
C ILE A 137 -4.32 14.05 -7.05
N LEU A 138 -3.20 13.87 -6.35
CA LEU A 138 -1.91 13.55 -6.94
C LEU A 138 -1.64 12.07 -6.73
N ILE A 139 -1.34 11.34 -7.80
CA ILE A 139 -0.80 9.99 -7.76
C ILE A 139 0.65 10.05 -8.24
N TYR A 140 1.56 9.44 -7.50
CA TYR A 140 2.96 9.31 -7.88
C TYR A 140 3.53 7.97 -7.41
N HIS A 141 4.78 7.69 -7.75
CA HIS A 141 5.45 6.44 -7.44
C HIS A 141 6.88 6.74 -6.96
N THR A 142 7.13 6.65 -5.66
CA THR A 142 8.51 6.72 -5.15
C THR A 142 9.36 5.60 -5.77
N HIS A 143 8.77 4.41 -5.93
CA HIS A 143 9.39 3.26 -6.60
C HIS A 143 8.69 2.93 -7.92
N SER A 144 9.01 3.68 -8.97
CA SER A 144 8.40 3.56 -10.31
C SER A 144 8.80 2.29 -11.07
N GLN A 145 9.90 1.62 -10.65
CA GLN A 145 10.40 0.41 -11.30
C GLN A 145 9.75 -0.88 -10.78
N GLU A 146 8.81 -0.78 -9.84
CA GLU A 146 8.11 -1.93 -9.29
C GLU A 146 7.19 -2.58 -10.33
N ALA A 147 7.36 -3.89 -10.51
CA ALA A 147 6.69 -4.67 -11.53
C ALA A 147 6.03 -5.91 -10.93
N PHE A 148 4.97 -6.39 -11.55
CA PHE A 148 4.26 -7.62 -11.18
C PHE A 148 4.89 -8.84 -11.83
N ALA A 149 4.48 -10.03 -11.40
CA ALA A 149 5.00 -11.29 -11.95
C ALA A 149 4.71 -11.48 -13.46
N ASP A 150 3.68 -10.84 -13.95
CA ASP A 150 3.22 -10.86 -15.35
C ASP A 150 3.55 -9.57 -16.12
N SER A 151 4.29 -8.64 -15.52
CA SER A 151 4.74 -7.45 -16.21
C SER A 151 5.69 -7.78 -17.37
N VAL A 152 5.54 -7.06 -18.47
CA VAL A 152 6.40 -7.19 -19.64
C VAL A 152 7.66 -6.33 -19.45
N PRO A 153 8.86 -6.90 -19.48
CA PRO A 153 10.09 -6.14 -19.30
C PRO A 153 10.21 -4.95 -20.26
N GLY A 154 10.39 -3.74 -19.71
CA GLY A 154 10.50 -2.50 -20.48
C GLY A 154 9.16 -1.84 -20.83
N ASP A 155 8.03 -2.46 -20.53
CA ASP A 155 6.71 -1.89 -20.73
C ASP A 155 6.13 -1.38 -19.40
N LYS A 156 6.23 -0.07 -19.15
CA LYS A 156 5.74 0.58 -17.95
C LYS A 156 4.22 0.46 -17.76
N SER A 157 3.46 0.30 -18.84
CA SER A 157 2.01 0.13 -18.76
C SER A 157 1.57 -1.15 -18.06
N THR A 158 2.47 -2.11 -17.92
CA THR A 158 2.26 -3.37 -17.21
C THR A 158 2.80 -3.39 -15.78
N THR A 159 3.35 -2.27 -15.32
CA THR A 159 3.95 -2.10 -14.00
C THR A 159 3.03 -1.31 -13.06
N ILE A 160 3.56 -0.93 -11.89
CA ILE A 160 2.83 -0.08 -10.94
C ILE A 160 2.43 1.26 -11.56
N VAL A 161 3.21 1.78 -12.51
CA VAL A 161 2.88 3.02 -13.24
C VAL A 161 1.60 2.84 -14.07
N GLY A 162 1.44 1.68 -14.73
CA GLY A 162 0.21 1.35 -15.45
C GLY A 162 -1.01 1.20 -14.53
N VAL A 163 -0.82 0.70 -13.32
CA VAL A 163 -1.88 0.67 -12.29
C VAL A 163 -2.28 2.10 -11.89
N GLY A 164 -1.30 3.00 -11.71
CA GLY A 164 -1.54 4.43 -11.43
C GLY A 164 -2.31 5.12 -12.55
N GLU A 165 -1.94 4.85 -13.80
CA GLU A 165 -2.67 5.35 -14.98
C GLU A 165 -4.13 4.87 -14.99
N ARG A 166 -4.34 3.57 -14.74
CA ARG A 166 -5.69 3.01 -14.70
C ARG A 166 -6.52 3.58 -13.55
N LEU A 167 -5.93 3.76 -12.37
CA LEU A 167 -6.58 4.40 -11.23
C LEU A 167 -6.97 5.84 -11.57
N THR A 168 -6.08 6.59 -12.22
CA THR A 168 -6.34 7.94 -12.72
C THR A 168 -7.56 7.98 -13.62
N GLN A 169 -7.63 7.13 -14.64
CA GLN A 169 -8.76 7.03 -15.56
C GLN A 169 -10.07 6.74 -14.82
N ILE A 170 -10.08 5.76 -13.91
CA ILE A 170 -11.27 5.41 -13.13
C ILE A 170 -11.73 6.58 -12.26
N LEU A 171 -10.81 7.23 -11.55
CA LEU A 171 -11.14 8.36 -10.69
C LEU A 171 -11.69 9.55 -11.51
N THR A 172 -11.16 9.78 -12.71
CA THR A 172 -11.59 10.87 -13.59
C THR A 172 -12.90 10.52 -14.31
N ASP A 173 -12.92 9.42 -15.04
CA ASP A 173 -14.01 9.11 -15.98
C ASP A 173 -15.25 8.59 -15.25
N THR A 174 -15.08 7.82 -14.19
CA THR A 174 -16.19 7.20 -13.46
C THR A 174 -16.63 8.04 -12.27
N TYR A 175 -15.64 8.58 -11.51
CA TYR A 175 -15.96 9.28 -10.27
C TYR A 175 -15.91 10.81 -10.37
N GLY A 176 -15.38 11.38 -11.47
CA GLY A 176 -15.36 12.80 -11.76
C GLY A 176 -14.36 13.61 -10.92
N TYR A 177 -13.30 12.97 -10.40
CA TYR A 177 -12.21 13.67 -9.77
C TYR A 177 -11.20 14.16 -10.79
N GLN A 178 -10.64 15.35 -10.59
CA GLN A 178 -9.47 15.80 -11.34
C GLN A 178 -8.21 15.22 -10.70
N VAL A 179 -7.47 14.43 -11.47
CA VAL A 179 -6.29 13.70 -10.98
C VAL A 179 -5.05 14.12 -11.76
N LEU A 180 -3.98 14.41 -11.05
CA LEU A 180 -2.64 14.59 -11.59
C LEU A 180 -1.85 13.29 -11.36
N HIS A 181 -1.54 12.56 -12.42
CA HIS A 181 -0.67 11.39 -12.35
C HIS A 181 0.76 11.78 -12.72
N HIS A 182 1.66 11.77 -11.75
CA HIS A 182 3.06 12.08 -11.92
C HIS A 182 3.89 10.80 -12.07
N THR A 183 4.56 10.65 -13.20
CA THR A 183 5.32 9.45 -13.59
C THR A 183 6.83 9.65 -13.50
N GLY A 184 7.30 10.47 -12.55
CA GLY A 184 8.72 10.65 -12.26
C GLY A 184 9.39 9.33 -11.85
N GLU A 185 10.69 9.22 -12.15
CA GLU A 185 11.49 8.02 -11.90
C GLU A 185 12.56 8.33 -10.86
N TYR A 186 12.40 7.86 -9.63
CA TYR A 186 13.25 8.22 -8.49
C TYR A 186 14.18 7.09 -8.03
N ASP A 187 13.88 5.84 -8.42
CA ASP A 187 14.54 4.62 -7.97
C ASP A 187 15.42 3.93 -9.04
N VAL A 188 15.60 4.58 -10.21
CA VAL A 188 16.36 4.01 -11.34
C VAL A 188 17.86 3.86 -11.02
N LYS A 189 18.43 4.81 -10.28
CA LYS A 189 19.87 4.80 -9.95
C LYS A 189 20.16 4.08 -8.66
N VAL A 190 19.49 4.49 -7.60
CA VAL A 190 19.63 3.95 -6.25
C VAL A 190 18.24 3.89 -5.63
N ARG A 191 17.74 2.67 -5.35
CA ARG A 191 16.41 2.46 -4.79
C ARG A 191 16.24 3.13 -3.42
N ASP A 192 17.23 3.01 -2.56
CA ASP A 192 17.19 3.48 -1.17
C ASP A 192 17.09 5.02 -1.07
N ASP A 193 17.55 5.74 -2.10
CA ASP A 193 17.48 7.21 -2.16
C ASP A 193 16.14 7.74 -2.72
N ALA A 194 15.24 6.88 -3.16
CA ALA A 194 14.06 7.26 -3.93
C ALA A 194 13.16 8.26 -3.19
N TYR A 195 12.98 8.11 -1.87
CA TYR A 195 12.22 9.07 -1.05
C TYR A 195 12.88 10.46 -0.99
N ALA A 196 14.21 10.51 -0.90
CA ALA A 196 14.94 11.76 -0.92
C ALA A 196 14.93 12.42 -2.31
N GLN A 197 14.94 11.60 -3.38
CA GLN A 197 14.87 12.10 -4.76
C GLN A 197 13.48 12.60 -5.14
N SER A 198 12.41 11.95 -4.69
CA SER A 198 11.03 12.34 -4.98
C SER A 198 10.60 13.59 -4.22
N LEU A 199 11.12 13.80 -3.00
CA LEU A 199 10.69 14.85 -2.08
C LEU A 199 10.62 16.24 -2.73
N PRO A 200 11.69 16.81 -3.31
CA PRO A 200 11.68 18.18 -3.84
C PRO A 200 10.75 18.34 -5.05
N GLU A 201 10.60 17.31 -5.87
CA GLU A 201 9.73 17.37 -7.04
C GLU A 201 8.24 17.33 -6.64
N ILE A 202 7.90 16.48 -5.68
CA ILE A 202 6.51 16.41 -5.17
C ILE A 202 6.16 17.70 -4.41
N GLU A 203 7.05 18.26 -3.59
CA GLU A 203 6.85 19.56 -2.95
C GLU A 203 6.58 20.67 -3.98
N LYS A 204 7.34 20.70 -5.07
CA LYS A 204 7.16 21.65 -6.17
C LYS A 204 5.79 21.47 -6.83
N LEU A 205 5.39 20.22 -7.17
CA LEU A 205 4.10 19.93 -7.78
C LEU A 205 2.94 20.38 -6.88
N LEU A 206 3.04 20.18 -5.58
CA LEU A 206 2.03 20.62 -4.61
C LEU A 206 1.97 22.15 -4.51
N ALA A 207 3.11 22.82 -4.58
CA ALA A 207 3.16 24.29 -4.58
C ALA A 207 2.53 24.89 -5.87
N GLU A 208 2.73 24.23 -7.00
CA GLU A 208 2.14 24.61 -8.30
C GLU A 208 0.65 24.27 -8.40
N ASN A 209 0.17 23.29 -7.62
CA ASN A 209 -1.21 22.81 -7.63
C ASN A 209 -1.84 22.83 -6.23
N PRO A 210 -2.09 24.01 -5.65
CA PRO A 210 -2.60 24.14 -4.27
C PRO A 210 -4.02 23.62 -4.06
N SER A 211 -4.72 23.25 -5.13
CA SER A 211 -6.04 22.59 -5.11
C SER A 211 -6.00 21.11 -4.74
N ILE A 212 -4.80 20.48 -4.75
CA ILE A 212 -4.64 19.09 -4.40
C ILE A 212 -4.96 18.90 -2.92
N GLU A 213 -5.83 17.95 -2.64
CA GLU A 213 -6.29 17.58 -1.30
C GLU A 213 -5.80 16.19 -0.87
N VAL A 214 -5.38 15.36 -1.81
CA VAL A 214 -4.92 13.97 -1.58
C VAL A 214 -3.62 13.72 -2.33
N VAL A 215 -2.68 13.09 -1.66
CA VAL A 215 -1.45 12.55 -2.26
C VAL A 215 -1.42 11.04 -2.07
N ILE A 216 -1.26 10.31 -3.15
CA ILE A 216 -1.14 8.84 -3.14
C ILE A 216 0.24 8.47 -3.67
N ASP A 217 1.06 7.86 -2.83
CA ASP A 217 2.26 7.15 -3.23
C ASP A 217 1.88 5.69 -3.50
N LEU A 218 1.85 5.30 -4.77
CA LEU A 218 1.33 3.99 -5.17
C LEU A 218 2.48 3.05 -5.49
N HIS A 219 2.57 1.96 -4.74
CA HIS A 219 3.60 0.95 -4.77
C HIS A 219 3.04 -0.44 -5.09
N ARG A 220 3.93 -1.34 -5.47
CA ARG A 220 3.71 -2.78 -5.49
C ARG A 220 4.52 -3.41 -4.38
N ASP A 221 3.83 -4.14 -3.49
CA ASP A 221 4.45 -4.81 -2.36
C ASP A 221 5.45 -5.89 -2.80
N GLN A 222 6.62 -5.91 -2.19
CA GLN A 222 7.62 -6.93 -2.47
C GLN A 222 7.27 -8.22 -1.73
N MET A 223 6.85 -9.23 -2.47
CA MET A 223 6.49 -10.53 -1.93
C MET A 223 7.61 -11.57 -2.13
N PRO A 224 7.73 -12.57 -1.22
CA PRO A 224 8.59 -13.72 -1.44
C PRO A 224 8.26 -14.43 -2.76
N GLU A 225 9.29 -14.99 -3.41
CA GLU A 225 9.11 -15.70 -4.67
C GLU A 225 8.04 -16.80 -4.55
N GLY A 226 7.11 -16.83 -5.51
CA GLY A 226 5.99 -17.76 -5.53
C GLY A 226 4.79 -17.37 -4.66
N THR A 227 4.87 -16.31 -3.88
CA THR A 227 3.75 -15.80 -3.08
C THR A 227 2.87 -14.88 -3.93
N LYS A 228 1.56 -15.13 -3.92
CA LYS A 228 0.56 -14.27 -4.57
C LYS A 228 -0.53 -13.92 -3.57
N LEU A 229 -0.78 -12.63 -3.38
CA LEU A 229 -1.84 -12.12 -2.51
C LEU A 229 -3.13 -11.94 -3.30
N LEU A 230 -3.80 -13.03 -3.59
CA LEU A 230 -5.02 -13.05 -4.40
C LEU A 230 -6.24 -13.37 -3.56
N MET A 231 -7.38 -12.82 -4.00
CA MET A 231 -8.72 -13.27 -3.61
C MET A 231 -9.60 -13.38 -4.86
N ASP A 232 -10.68 -14.13 -4.76
CA ASP A 232 -11.72 -14.06 -5.76
C ASP A 232 -12.65 -12.86 -5.46
N LEU A 233 -12.81 -11.99 -6.43
CA LEU A 233 -13.75 -10.88 -6.39
C LEU A 233 -14.71 -11.01 -7.58
N ASP A 234 -15.91 -11.46 -7.32
CA ASP A 234 -16.96 -11.68 -8.32
C ASP A 234 -16.52 -12.60 -9.47
N GLY A 235 -15.84 -13.71 -9.13
CA GLY A 235 -15.32 -14.68 -10.10
C GLY A 235 -14.03 -14.25 -10.80
N ARG A 236 -13.38 -13.18 -10.32
CA ARG A 236 -12.10 -12.68 -10.87
C ARG A 236 -10.99 -12.78 -9.85
N PRO A 237 -9.87 -13.46 -10.18
CA PRO A 237 -8.67 -13.39 -9.35
C PRO A 237 -8.21 -11.94 -9.24
N THR A 238 -8.20 -11.42 -8.02
CA THR A 238 -7.93 -10.00 -7.75
C THR A 238 -6.81 -9.89 -6.73
N ALA A 239 -5.81 -9.07 -7.04
CA ALA A 239 -4.73 -8.79 -6.12
C ALA A 239 -5.25 -8.03 -4.90
N ARG A 240 -4.86 -8.47 -3.70
CA ARG A 240 -5.12 -7.74 -2.46
C ARG A 240 -4.11 -6.60 -2.33
N PHE A 241 -4.49 -5.56 -1.59
CA PHE A 241 -3.61 -4.44 -1.30
C PHE A 241 -3.70 -4.02 0.16
N MET A 242 -2.78 -3.17 0.61
CA MET A 242 -2.84 -2.57 1.93
C MET A 242 -2.61 -1.07 1.89
N PHE A 243 -3.15 -0.39 2.89
CA PHE A 243 -2.77 0.96 3.22
C PHE A 243 -1.59 0.94 4.19
N PHE A 244 -0.72 1.91 4.06
CA PHE A 244 0.50 1.99 4.83
C PHE A 244 0.63 3.38 5.45
N ASN A 245 1.15 3.47 6.71
CA ASN A 245 1.44 4.73 7.36
C ASN A 245 2.84 4.73 7.97
N GLY A 246 3.59 5.76 7.63
CA GLY A 246 4.84 6.10 8.29
C GLY A 246 4.59 6.83 9.60
N MET A 247 5.11 6.28 10.69
CA MET A 247 4.84 6.77 12.05
C MET A 247 5.76 7.89 12.52
N SER A 248 6.87 8.14 11.80
CA SER A 248 7.94 9.05 12.25
C SER A 248 8.41 8.75 13.69
N ARG A 249 8.42 7.46 14.04
CA ARG A 249 8.67 6.99 15.41
C ARG A 249 9.28 5.60 15.41
N THR A 250 10.36 5.41 16.14
CA THR A 250 10.91 4.08 16.41
C THR A 250 10.41 3.53 17.75
N ARG A 251 10.34 2.23 17.86
CA ARG A 251 10.02 1.57 19.14
C ARG A 251 11.08 1.85 20.21
N LYS A 252 12.34 1.94 19.80
CA LYS A 252 13.50 2.04 20.70
C LYS A 252 13.72 3.46 21.23
N THR A 253 13.64 4.46 20.37
CA THR A 253 14.02 5.84 20.69
C THR A 253 12.85 6.84 20.72
N GLY A 254 11.65 6.39 20.33
CA GLY A 254 10.46 7.25 20.26
C GLY A 254 10.43 8.07 18.97
N ASN A 255 9.88 9.29 19.05
CA ASN A 255 9.67 10.13 17.88
C ASN A 255 10.99 10.53 17.21
N ILE A 256 11.02 10.46 15.88
CA ILE A 256 12.17 10.85 15.06
C ILE A 256 12.00 12.34 14.73
N SER A 257 12.73 13.19 15.44
CA SER A 257 12.53 14.66 15.38
C SER A 257 12.78 15.24 13.99
N TYR A 258 13.78 14.76 13.26
CA TYR A 258 14.11 15.22 11.90
C TYR A 258 13.13 14.70 10.83
N LEU A 259 12.30 13.70 11.17
CA LEU A 259 11.21 13.19 10.34
C LEU A 259 9.83 13.60 10.90
N TYR A 260 9.75 14.72 11.61
CA TYR A 260 8.48 15.18 12.17
C TYR A 260 7.39 15.25 11.08
N ASN A 261 6.20 14.76 11.41
CA ASN A 261 5.02 14.78 10.56
C ASN A 261 3.85 15.41 11.35
N GLU A 262 3.54 16.66 11.06
CA GLU A 262 2.40 17.35 11.68
C GLU A 262 1.05 16.77 11.26
N ASN A 263 1.01 16.11 10.11
CA ASN A 263 -0.18 15.51 9.53
C ASN A 263 -0.42 14.05 9.98
N LEU A 264 0.45 13.49 10.83
CA LEU A 264 0.41 12.05 11.18
C LEU A 264 -0.99 11.58 11.60
N GLN A 265 -1.65 12.32 12.50
CA GLN A 265 -2.97 11.90 12.97
C GLN A 265 -4.02 11.96 11.86
N ASP A 266 -3.95 12.92 10.95
CA ASP A 266 -4.85 13.00 9.79
C ASP A 266 -4.55 11.91 8.76
N ASN A 267 -3.27 11.54 8.55
CA ASN A 267 -2.91 10.40 7.71
C ASN A 267 -3.50 9.09 8.26
N LEU A 268 -3.41 8.86 9.58
CA LEU A 268 -4.01 7.70 10.24
C LEU A 268 -5.55 7.69 10.12
N ARG A 269 -6.21 8.85 10.24
CA ARG A 269 -7.65 8.99 9.99
C ARG A 269 -8.02 8.60 8.57
N PHE A 270 -7.26 9.12 7.61
CA PHE A 270 -7.55 8.90 6.19
C PHE A 270 -7.42 7.42 5.83
N SER A 271 -6.29 6.80 6.16
CA SER A 271 -6.07 5.37 5.90
C SER A 271 -7.10 4.49 6.61
N PHE A 272 -7.46 4.81 7.87
CA PHE A 272 -8.46 4.04 8.60
C PHE A 272 -9.86 4.16 7.99
N GLN A 273 -10.29 5.37 7.58
CA GLN A 273 -11.60 5.55 6.95
C GLN A 273 -11.69 4.86 5.59
N MET A 274 -10.58 4.85 4.82
CA MET A 274 -10.48 4.07 3.59
C MET A 274 -10.57 2.56 3.88
N GLN A 275 -9.83 2.06 4.87
CA GLN A 275 -9.85 0.67 5.31
C GLN A 275 -11.23 0.24 5.79
N LEU A 276 -11.89 1.07 6.60
CA LEU A 276 -13.23 0.82 7.10
C LEU A 276 -14.26 0.73 5.96
N THR A 277 -14.12 1.61 4.96
CA THR A 277 -14.96 1.59 3.76
C THR A 277 -14.71 0.31 2.96
N ALA A 278 -13.44 -0.04 2.72
CA ALA A 278 -13.10 -1.29 2.04
C ALA A 278 -13.65 -2.52 2.79
N ALA A 279 -13.53 -2.56 4.12
CA ALA A 279 -14.08 -3.65 4.93
C ALA A 279 -15.61 -3.80 4.81
N LYS A 280 -16.34 -2.70 4.65
CA LYS A 280 -17.79 -2.71 4.49
C LYS A 280 -18.26 -3.16 3.11
N TYR A 281 -17.62 -2.73 2.07
CA TYR A 281 -18.06 -2.94 0.69
C TYR A 281 -17.30 -4.05 -0.04
N TYR A 282 -16.05 -4.31 0.34
CA TYR A 282 -15.17 -5.31 -0.26
C TYR A 282 -14.44 -6.12 0.82
N PRO A 283 -15.16 -6.91 1.65
CA PRO A 283 -14.56 -7.68 2.74
C PRO A 283 -13.43 -8.57 2.23
N GLY A 284 -12.25 -8.47 2.85
CA GLY A 284 -11.07 -9.27 2.50
C GLY A 284 -10.21 -8.72 1.36
N LEU A 285 -10.65 -7.68 0.63
CA LEU A 285 -9.85 -7.10 -0.45
C LEU A 285 -8.61 -6.38 0.08
N THR A 286 -8.76 -5.64 1.18
CA THR A 286 -7.61 -5.02 1.82
C THR A 286 -6.99 -5.94 2.87
N ARG A 287 -5.67 -5.90 2.98
CA ARG A 287 -4.91 -6.37 4.13
C ARG A 287 -5.01 -5.33 5.25
N LYS A 288 -4.51 -5.63 6.44
CA LYS A 288 -4.46 -4.66 7.53
C LYS A 288 -3.56 -3.49 7.16
N ILE A 289 -3.88 -2.31 7.72
CA ILE A 289 -3.02 -1.12 7.58
C ILE A 289 -1.67 -1.42 8.21
N TYR A 290 -0.58 -1.23 7.46
CA TYR A 290 0.78 -1.45 7.93
C TYR A 290 1.36 -0.15 8.50
N LEU A 291 1.91 -0.23 9.71
CA LEU A 291 2.55 0.90 10.38
C LEU A 291 4.05 0.66 10.50
N LYS A 292 4.87 1.58 9.99
CA LYS A 292 6.33 1.48 10.00
C LYS A 292 7.00 2.76 10.52
N SER A 293 8.27 2.68 10.90
CA SER A 293 8.94 3.69 11.72
C SER A 293 9.20 5.04 11.04
N TYR A 294 9.58 5.06 9.76
CA TYR A 294 9.93 6.30 9.06
C TYR A 294 8.72 7.08 8.57
N ARG A 295 8.98 8.24 7.92
CA ARG A 295 7.94 9.18 7.48
C ARG A 295 7.34 8.87 6.12
N TYR A 296 8.12 8.29 5.21
CA TYR A 296 7.71 7.92 3.85
C TYR A 296 7.01 9.07 3.10
N ASN A 297 7.56 10.27 3.21
CA ASN A 297 7.03 11.51 2.62
C ASN A 297 5.55 11.83 2.91
N MET A 298 4.91 11.14 3.86
CA MET A 298 3.49 11.32 4.19
C MET A 298 3.17 12.66 4.89
N HIS A 299 4.18 13.46 5.17
CA HIS A 299 4.02 14.80 5.77
C HIS A 299 3.52 15.86 4.79
N PHE A 300 3.46 15.55 3.51
CA PHE A 300 3.02 16.51 2.50
C PHE A 300 1.67 17.13 2.82
N MET A 301 0.72 16.34 3.28
CA MET A 301 -0.61 16.86 3.65
C MET A 301 -1.41 15.87 4.52
N PRO A 302 -2.55 16.34 5.07
CA PRO A 302 -3.43 15.51 5.93
C PRO A 302 -3.93 14.22 5.26
N LYS A 303 -4.19 14.24 3.96
CA LYS A 303 -4.66 13.07 3.20
C LYS A 303 -3.56 12.47 2.34
N SER A 304 -2.36 12.30 2.91
CA SER A 304 -1.31 11.49 2.29
C SER A 304 -1.55 10.01 2.58
N LEU A 305 -1.43 9.17 1.56
CA LEU A 305 -1.68 7.75 1.63
C LEU A 305 -0.63 7.00 0.81
N LEU A 306 -0.01 5.99 1.39
CA LEU A 306 0.79 5.02 0.66
C LEU A 306 -0.04 3.75 0.49
N ILE A 307 -0.04 3.20 -0.71
CA ILE A 307 -0.77 1.98 -1.07
C ILE A 307 0.21 0.96 -1.62
N GLU A 308 0.21 -0.23 -1.04
CA GLU A 308 0.97 -1.37 -1.51
C GLU A 308 0.03 -2.35 -2.22
N ALA A 309 0.17 -2.48 -3.54
CA ALA A 309 -0.67 -3.34 -4.37
C ALA A 309 0.01 -4.69 -4.65
N GLY A 310 -0.73 -5.80 -4.58
CA GLY A 310 -0.30 -7.12 -5.02
C GLY A 310 0.34 -7.96 -3.96
#